data_1c628b847889cdd82342835851384a50
#
_entry.id   1c628b847889cdd82342835851384a50
#
_cell.length_a   1.000
_cell.length_b   1.000
_cell.length_c   1.000
_cell.angle_alpha   90.00
_cell.angle_beta   90.00
_cell.angle_gamma   90.00
#
_symmetry.space_group_name_H-M   'P 1'
#
loop_
_entity.id
_entity.type
_entity.pdbx_description
1 polymer ?
#
loop_
_entity_poly.entity_id
_entity_poly.type
_entity_poly.pdbx_seq_one_letter_code
_entity_poly.pdbx_strand_id
1 'polypeptide(L)'
;MITYSASRHLLLLAGAIGTLAVAVPAAAQQPPAAPEAPPPWAQGRPETAIEAKLAPIVPPPLPTAVEKLPTEKLKAPKGFKIEVYASGLANARSLRQGDKGTVFVSSRILDKVYAITDQAGRREVKTLYSGLYRPNGLAFANGTLYIAELAKISKVEKIEDNLDNPPKPVVIYDDLPKDEAHGWKFLTIGPDNKLYFNVGAPCNICMPSPAHGQLRRINLDGSNPEVVARGVRQVVGMDWHPVLGQLYFTENSRDWLSEDIPEDKLNRLTQPGKDNFGFPYCHQGNIPDQEFGWGRSCDEFTNPVTLLGPHSAPLGMRFYTGNMFPSEYRNAIFVARHGSWNRSKKFGGDIVVVSLNENGTVKSVDPFITGFIENNNYIGRPADLLVLKDGSMLISDDYNGALYRVTYDSTTVGR
;
A
#
# COMPACT_ATOMS: atom_id res chain seq x y z
N MET A 1 -56.55 85.17 52.29
CA MET A 1 -57.65 84.21 52.44
C MET A 1 -57.02 82.83 52.55
N ILE A 2 -57.17 82.30 53.70
CA ILE A 2 -57.02 80.98 54.24
C ILE A 2 -55.92 80.06 53.59
N THR A 3 -54.79 79.99 54.31
CA THR A 3 -53.74 79.00 54.18
C THR A 3 -54.04 77.77 55.00
N TYR A 4 -53.91 76.58 54.48
CA TYR A 4 -53.83 75.32 55.25
C TYR A 4 -52.48 74.62 54.98
N SER A 5 -51.75 74.50 56.06
CA SER A 5 -50.51 73.75 56.21
C SER A 5 -50.85 72.28 56.43
N ALA A 6 -50.22 71.37 55.74
CA ALA A 6 -50.27 69.96 56.06
C ALA A 6 -48.86 69.37 56.11
N SER A 7 -48.46 69.05 57.34
CA SER A 7 -47.25 68.33 57.70
C SER A 7 -47.38 66.89 57.24
N ARG A 8 -46.38 66.38 56.50
CA ARG A 8 -46.27 64.97 56.16
C ARG A 8 -45.08 64.37 56.93
N HIS A 9 -45.38 63.43 57.75
CA HIS A 9 -44.40 62.57 58.40
C HIS A 9 -43.79 61.57 57.39
N LEU A 10 -42.47 61.53 57.36
CA LEU A 10 -41.71 60.62 56.56
C LEU A 10 -41.44 59.35 57.38
N LEU A 11 -42.08 58.23 57.08
CA LEU A 11 -41.74 56.91 57.59
C LEU A 11 -40.61 56.31 56.72
N LEU A 12 -39.45 56.14 57.35
CA LEU A 12 -38.35 55.36 56.78
C LEU A 12 -38.64 53.85 56.95
N LEU A 13 -38.96 53.15 55.87
CA LEU A 13 -38.94 51.69 55.81
C LEU A 13 -37.55 51.25 55.41
N ALA A 14 -36.83 50.61 56.33
CA ALA A 14 -35.59 49.89 56.03
C ALA A 14 -35.92 48.57 55.40
N GLY A 15 -35.73 48.49 54.06
CA GLY A 15 -35.85 47.22 53.30
C GLY A 15 -34.55 46.43 53.41
N ALA A 16 -34.57 45.28 54.05
CA ALA A 16 -33.50 44.34 54.04
C ALA A 16 -33.46 43.66 52.68
N ILE A 17 -32.42 43.94 51.86
CA ILE A 17 -32.12 43.23 50.64
C ILE A 17 -31.41 41.89 50.96
N GLY A 18 -32.16 40.82 51.03
CA GLY A 18 -31.61 39.49 51.17
C GLY A 18 -30.99 39.05 49.82
N THR A 19 -29.68 38.98 49.73
CA THR A 19 -28.97 38.39 48.61
C THR A 19 -29.16 36.85 48.62
N LEU A 20 -30.00 36.34 47.76
CA LEU A 20 -30.04 34.90 47.46
C LEU A 20 -28.75 34.52 46.73
N ALA A 21 -27.83 33.88 47.42
CA ALA A 21 -26.69 33.20 46.81
C ALA A 21 -27.21 31.94 46.11
N VAL A 22 -27.31 31.97 44.75
CA VAL A 22 -27.57 30.80 43.96
C VAL A 22 -26.27 29.97 43.94
N ALA A 23 -26.25 28.86 44.67
CA ALA A 23 -25.18 27.89 44.61
C ALA A 23 -25.20 27.23 43.22
N VAL A 24 -24.25 27.62 42.33
CA VAL A 24 -23.99 26.93 41.09
C VAL A 24 -23.39 25.55 41.44
N PRO A 25 -24.01 24.44 41.07
CA PRO A 25 -23.40 23.14 41.31
C PRO A 25 -22.05 23.07 40.62
N ALA A 26 -20.99 22.72 41.35
CA ALA A 26 -19.68 22.48 40.77
C ALA A 26 -19.83 21.37 39.71
N ALA A 27 -19.58 21.74 38.45
CA ALA A 27 -19.53 20.76 37.39
C ALA A 27 -18.49 19.69 37.79
N ALA A 28 -18.95 18.47 38.01
CA ALA A 28 -18.04 17.35 38.23
C ALA A 28 -17.07 17.29 37.06
N GLN A 29 -15.80 17.56 37.32
CA GLN A 29 -14.74 17.37 36.30
C GLN A 29 -14.78 15.91 35.87
N GLN A 30 -15.10 15.67 34.61
CA GLN A 30 -14.94 14.34 34.04
C GLN A 30 -13.48 13.89 34.24
N PRO A 31 -13.25 12.67 34.71
CA PRO A 31 -11.89 12.16 34.78
C PRO A 31 -11.23 12.30 33.40
N PRO A 32 -9.93 12.62 33.34
CA PRO A 32 -9.23 12.70 32.07
C PRO A 32 -9.46 11.39 31.30
N ALA A 33 -9.83 11.51 30.02
CA ALA A 33 -10.02 10.36 29.16
C ALA A 33 -8.78 9.45 29.25
N ALA A 34 -9.00 8.15 29.42
CA ALA A 34 -7.89 7.20 29.42
C ALA A 34 -7.03 7.44 28.15
N PRO A 35 -5.70 7.39 28.27
CA PRO A 35 -4.84 7.60 27.11
C PRO A 35 -5.26 6.64 26.00
N GLU A 36 -5.48 7.17 24.81
CA GLU A 36 -5.86 6.42 23.64
C GLU A 36 -4.78 5.36 23.34
N ALA A 37 -5.18 4.12 23.09
CA ALA A 37 -4.24 3.05 22.81
C ALA A 37 -3.35 3.44 21.62
N PRO A 38 -2.03 3.21 21.70
CA PRO A 38 -1.14 3.58 20.62
C PRO A 38 -1.55 2.87 19.33
N PRO A 39 -1.43 3.54 18.17
CA PRO A 39 -1.80 2.95 16.89
C PRO A 39 -0.94 1.70 16.62
N PRO A 40 -1.46 0.72 15.85
CA PRO A 40 -0.77 -0.56 15.61
C PRO A 40 0.67 -0.43 15.11
N TRP A 41 0.97 0.61 14.31
CA TRP A 41 2.32 0.87 13.81
C TRP A 41 3.30 1.34 14.89
N ALA A 42 2.82 1.83 16.02
CA ALA A 42 3.66 2.28 17.13
C ALA A 42 4.01 1.14 18.12
N GLN A 43 3.49 -0.06 17.92
CA GLN A 43 3.80 -1.22 18.74
C GLN A 43 5.31 -1.53 18.70
N GLY A 44 5.95 -1.54 19.88
CA GLY A 44 7.39 -1.77 20.02
C GLY A 44 8.29 -0.62 19.57
N ARG A 45 7.73 0.59 19.33
CA ARG A 45 8.50 1.77 18.93
C ARG A 45 9.44 2.22 20.05
N PRO A 46 10.78 2.29 19.79
CA PRO A 46 11.73 2.75 20.80
C PRO A 46 11.64 4.27 21.03
N GLU A 47 12.09 4.74 22.20
CA GLU A 47 12.09 6.17 22.54
C GLU A 47 12.87 7.01 21.53
N THR A 48 14.00 6.53 21.04
CA THR A 48 14.81 7.19 20.01
C THR A 48 14.03 7.47 18.72
N ALA A 49 13.09 6.59 18.36
CA ALA A 49 12.21 6.81 17.21
C ALA A 49 11.13 7.85 17.49
N ILE A 50 10.71 8.00 18.75
CA ILE A 50 9.78 9.06 19.20
C ILE A 50 10.52 10.41 19.12
N GLU A 51 11.71 10.51 19.66
CA GLU A 51 12.56 11.71 19.60
C GLU A 51 12.86 12.13 18.16
N ALA A 52 13.20 11.17 17.29
CA ALA A 52 13.41 11.39 15.87
C ALA A 52 12.12 11.64 15.07
N LYS A 53 10.94 11.65 15.72
CA LYS A 53 9.62 11.87 15.12
C LYS A 53 9.32 10.92 13.96
N LEU A 54 9.83 9.69 14.02
CA LEU A 54 9.57 8.68 13.00
C LEU A 54 8.12 8.19 13.08
N ALA A 55 7.40 8.30 11.96
CA ALA A 55 6.01 7.91 11.80
C ALA A 55 5.69 7.54 10.34
N PRO A 56 4.63 6.76 10.09
CA PRO A 56 4.19 6.47 8.73
C PRO A 56 3.95 7.75 7.92
N ILE A 57 4.43 7.74 6.68
CA ILE A 57 4.30 8.86 5.76
C ILE A 57 2.91 8.79 5.13
N VAL A 58 2.10 9.79 5.42
CA VAL A 58 0.77 9.94 4.82
C VAL A 58 0.94 10.65 3.46
N PRO A 59 0.52 10.04 2.34
CA PRO A 59 0.56 10.72 1.06
C PRO A 59 -0.38 11.94 1.06
N PRO A 60 -0.05 12.99 0.29
CA PRO A 60 -0.92 14.15 0.17
C PRO A 60 -2.32 13.75 -0.31
N PRO A 61 -3.39 14.40 0.18
CA PRO A 61 -4.77 14.11 -0.23
C PRO A 61 -5.08 14.60 -1.66
N LEU A 62 -4.27 15.52 -2.15
CA LEU A 62 -4.36 16.05 -3.51
C LEU A 62 -3.14 15.63 -4.32
N PRO A 63 -3.31 15.33 -5.61
CA PRO A 63 -2.20 14.99 -6.49
C PRO A 63 -1.30 16.20 -6.72
N THR A 64 -0.01 15.94 -6.91
CA THR A 64 0.96 16.97 -7.31
C THR A 64 0.66 17.45 -8.72
N ALA A 65 0.71 18.74 -8.94
CA ALA A 65 0.55 19.35 -10.27
C ALA A 65 1.64 18.83 -11.22
N VAL A 66 1.30 18.61 -12.49
CA VAL A 66 2.16 17.89 -13.45
C VAL A 66 3.53 18.53 -13.62
N GLU A 67 3.60 19.86 -13.62
CA GLU A 67 4.83 20.64 -13.75
C GLU A 67 5.75 20.59 -12.52
N LYS A 68 5.25 20.04 -11.40
CA LYS A 68 6.00 19.85 -10.15
C LYS A 68 6.40 18.41 -9.91
N LEU A 69 6.02 17.50 -10.80
CA LEU A 69 6.41 16.08 -10.68
C LEU A 69 7.94 15.94 -10.80
N PRO A 70 8.56 15.06 -10.03
CA PRO A 70 10.02 14.94 -9.96
C PRO A 70 10.64 14.21 -11.17
N THR A 71 10.00 14.22 -12.34
CA THR A 71 10.37 13.38 -13.50
C THR A 71 11.82 13.59 -13.92
N GLU A 72 12.33 14.84 -13.90
CA GLU A 72 13.72 15.17 -14.27
C GLU A 72 14.76 14.71 -13.23
N LYS A 73 14.34 14.44 -12.00
CA LYS A 73 15.20 13.94 -10.93
C LYS A 73 15.34 12.42 -10.95
N LEU A 74 14.41 11.75 -11.61
CA LEU A 74 14.43 10.29 -11.75
C LEU A 74 15.55 9.89 -12.72
N LYS A 75 16.32 8.89 -12.31
CA LYS A 75 17.47 8.36 -13.08
C LYS A 75 17.23 6.91 -13.42
N ALA A 76 17.40 6.57 -14.68
CA ALA A 76 17.35 5.22 -15.21
C ALA A 76 18.68 4.88 -15.91
N PRO A 77 18.97 3.60 -16.21
CA PRO A 77 20.11 3.19 -17.02
C PRO A 77 20.11 3.86 -18.41
N LYS A 78 21.29 3.94 -19.04
CA LYS A 78 21.44 4.52 -20.39
C LYS A 78 20.49 3.82 -21.38
N GLY A 79 19.84 4.61 -22.25
CA GLY A 79 18.86 4.14 -23.21
C GLY A 79 17.41 4.15 -22.71
N PHE A 80 17.20 4.22 -21.41
CA PHE A 80 15.85 4.35 -20.86
C PHE A 80 15.40 5.80 -20.76
N LYS A 81 14.12 6.02 -21.03
CA LYS A 81 13.44 7.31 -20.88
C LYS A 81 12.26 7.17 -19.91
N ILE A 82 12.10 8.17 -19.05
CA ILE A 82 10.98 8.26 -18.12
C ILE A 82 10.15 9.47 -18.51
N GLU A 83 8.83 9.29 -18.65
CA GLU A 83 7.88 10.37 -18.94
C GLU A 83 6.63 10.24 -18.10
N VAL A 84 5.91 11.33 -17.88
CA VAL A 84 4.60 11.29 -17.22
C VAL A 84 3.60 10.62 -18.16
N TYR A 85 3.01 9.50 -17.71
CA TYR A 85 1.94 8.81 -18.43
C TYR A 85 0.57 9.43 -18.12
N ALA A 86 0.28 9.65 -16.84
CA ALA A 86 -0.93 10.28 -16.35
C ALA A 86 -0.68 10.92 -14.98
N SER A 87 -1.48 11.92 -14.63
CA SER A 87 -1.45 12.61 -13.35
C SER A 87 -2.86 12.88 -12.84
N GLY A 88 -3.01 13.46 -11.66
CA GLY A 88 -4.33 13.70 -11.08
C GLY A 88 -4.94 12.47 -10.39
N LEU A 89 -4.15 11.43 -10.17
CA LEU A 89 -4.55 10.13 -9.63
C LEU A 89 -4.17 10.03 -8.16
N ALA A 90 -4.67 10.91 -7.30
CA ALA A 90 -4.26 10.93 -5.90
C ALA A 90 -4.26 9.53 -5.27
N ASN A 91 -3.14 9.18 -4.60
CA ASN A 91 -2.88 7.86 -4.03
C ASN A 91 -2.96 6.70 -5.05
N ALA A 92 -2.39 6.85 -6.26
CA ALA A 92 -2.33 5.81 -7.28
C ALA A 92 -1.57 4.58 -6.76
N ARG A 93 -2.26 3.41 -6.71
CA ARG A 93 -1.73 2.18 -6.12
C ARG A 93 -1.61 1.08 -7.17
N SER A 94 -2.43 0.03 -7.11
CA SER A 94 -2.36 -1.09 -8.04
C SER A 94 -2.75 -0.71 -9.46
N LEU A 95 -2.04 -1.29 -10.40
CA LEU A 95 -2.19 -1.09 -11.85
C LEU A 95 -2.58 -2.38 -12.54
N ARG A 96 -3.55 -2.32 -13.46
CA ARG A 96 -3.87 -3.43 -14.39
C ARG A 96 -4.24 -2.89 -15.76
N GLN A 97 -3.84 -3.60 -16.81
CA GLN A 97 -4.26 -3.29 -18.19
C GLN A 97 -5.37 -4.24 -18.62
N GLY A 98 -6.42 -3.68 -19.19
CA GLY A 98 -7.52 -4.42 -19.78
C GLY A 98 -7.21 -4.93 -21.21
N ASP A 99 -8.17 -5.68 -21.77
CA ASP A 99 -8.03 -6.28 -23.09
C ASP A 99 -7.94 -5.22 -24.22
N LYS A 100 -8.67 -4.11 -24.08
CA LYS A 100 -8.69 -2.99 -25.03
C LYS A 100 -7.61 -1.93 -24.76
N GLY A 101 -6.75 -2.17 -23.76
CA GLY A 101 -5.64 -1.28 -23.42
C GLY A 101 -5.93 -0.26 -22.33
N THR A 102 -7.13 -0.24 -21.77
CA THR A 102 -7.47 0.61 -20.62
C THR A 102 -6.56 0.28 -19.42
N VAL A 103 -5.96 1.29 -18.81
CA VAL A 103 -5.19 1.12 -17.58
C VAL A 103 -6.09 1.44 -16.38
N PHE A 104 -6.36 0.45 -15.54
CA PHE A 104 -7.09 0.61 -14.30
C PHE A 104 -6.14 0.91 -13.16
N VAL A 105 -6.53 1.86 -12.29
CA VAL A 105 -5.70 2.33 -11.16
C VAL A 105 -6.56 2.38 -9.91
N SER A 106 -6.13 1.73 -8.83
CA SER A 106 -6.78 1.87 -7.52
C SER A 106 -6.23 3.05 -6.74
N SER A 107 -7.06 3.61 -5.87
CA SER A 107 -6.71 4.65 -4.91
C SER A 107 -7.25 4.27 -3.54
N ARG A 108 -6.39 3.68 -2.73
CA ARG A 108 -6.76 3.08 -1.45
C ARG A 108 -7.28 4.08 -0.42
N ILE A 109 -6.64 5.25 -0.32
CA ILE A 109 -6.98 6.25 0.71
C ILE A 109 -8.16 7.11 0.27
N LEU A 110 -8.34 7.33 -1.04
CA LEU A 110 -9.46 8.12 -1.57
C LEU A 110 -10.66 7.26 -1.97
N ASP A 111 -10.62 5.95 -1.69
CA ASP A 111 -11.75 5.04 -1.90
C ASP A 111 -12.24 5.02 -3.36
N LYS A 112 -11.29 5.09 -4.33
CA LYS A 112 -11.59 5.22 -5.76
C LYS A 112 -10.91 4.15 -6.62
N VAL A 113 -11.50 3.93 -7.79
CA VAL A 113 -10.86 3.26 -8.92
C VAL A 113 -10.98 4.16 -10.15
N TYR A 114 -9.86 4.34 -10.85
CA TYR A 114 -9.78 5.12 -12.10
C TYR A 114 -9.57 4.20 -13.29
N ALA A 115 -9.96 4.69 -14.47
CA ALA A 115 -9.57 4.15 -15.77
C ALA A 115 -8.84 5.22 -16.58
N ILE A 116 -7.79 4.82 -17.28
CA ILE A 116 -7.06 5.66 -18.22
C ILE A 116 -7.21 5.01 -19.59
N THR A 117 -7.82 5.73 -20.52
CA THR A 117 -7.89 5.35 -21.93
C THR A 117 -6.83 6.13 -22.72
N ASP A 118 -6.28 5.51 -23.76
CA ASP A 118 -5.33 6.13 -24.66
C ASP A 118 -5.89 6.06 -26.10
N GLN A 119 -6.18 7.20 -26.69
CA GLN A 119 -6.61 7.34 -28.08
C GLN A 119 -5.54 8.08 -28.86
N ALA A 120 -4.65 7.36 -29.51
CA ALA A 120 -3.55 7.89 -30.32
C ALA A 120 -2.66 8.89 -29.54
N GLY A 121 -2.31 8.57 -28.29
CA GLY A 121 -1.48 9.41 -27.42
C GLY A 121 -2.24 10.45 -26.61
N ARG A 122 -3.53 10.64 -26.85
CA ARG A 122 -4.42 11.45 -26.01
C ARG A 122 -4.99 10.60 -24.89
N ARG A 123 -4.49 10.79 -23.69
CA ARG A 123 -4.93 10.04 -22.51
C ARG A 123 -6.02 10.78 -21.76
N GLU A 124 -7.07 10.05 -21.40
CA GLU A 124 -8.18 10.54 -20.59
C GLU A 124 -8.26 9.74 -19.31
N VAL A 125 -8.36 10.44 -18.17
CA VAL A 125 -8.54 9.84 -16.84
C VAL A 125 -10.00 9.94 -16.44
N LYS A 126 -10.64 8.80 -16.15
CA LYS A 126 -12.01 8.70 -15.66
C LYS A 126 -12.02 8.10 -14.25
N THR A 127 -12.83 8.67 -13.35
CA THR A 127 -13.16 8.00 -12.09
C THR A 127 -14.28 7.01 -12.35
N LEU A 128 -13.99 5.71 -12.27
CA LEU A 128 -15.01 4.67 -12.44
C LEU A 128 -15.86 4.49 -11.19
N TYR A 129 -15.21 4.45 -10.04
CA TYR A 129 -15.88 4.24 -8.76
C TYR A 129 -15.36 5.19 -7.70
N SER A 130 -16.29 5.58 -6.79
CA SER A 130 -15.99 6.34 -5.57
C SER A 130 -16.78 5.72 -4.42
N GLY A 131 -16.29 5.87 -3.18
CA GLY A 131 -16.96 5.33 -1.99
C GLY A 131 -16.79 3.83 -1.81
N LEU A 132 -15.82 3.21 -2.48
CA LEU A 132 -15.35 1.87 -2.15
C LEU A 132 -14.59 1.92 -0.83
N TYR A 133 -14.52 0.80 -0.08
CA TYR A 133 -13.81 0.83 1.20
C TYR A 133 -12.37 0.31 1.05
N ARG A 134 -11.40 1.24 1.01
CA ARG A 134 -9.96 0.95 0.90
C ARG A 134 -9.60 0.04 -0.29
N PRO A 135 -10.05 0.30 -1.54
CA PRO A 135 -9.72 -0.52 -2.69
C PRO A 135 -8.22 -0.46 -2.96
N ASN A 136 -7.54 -1.61 -3.03
CA ASN A 136 -6.12 -1.66 -3.35
C ASN A 136 -5.84 -2.64 -4.49
N GLY A 137 -6.13 -3.92 -4.32
CA GLY A 137 -5.82 -4.93 -5.32
C GLY A 137 -6.75 -4.86 -6.52
N LEU A 138 -6.18 -4.89 -7.71
CA LEU A 138 -6.89 -5.03 -8.98
C LEU A 138 -6.38 -6.26 -9.71
N ALA A 139 -7.28 -6.99 -10.36
CA ALA A 139 -6.95 -8.03 -11.34
C ALA A 139 -7.90 -7.91 -12.53
N PHE A 140 -7.49 -8.41 -13.68
CA PHE A 140 -8.29 -8.33 -14.90
C PHE A 140 -8.14 -9.61 -15.72
N ALA A 141 -9.25 -10.16 -16.17
CA ALA A 141 -9.27 -11.26 -17.13
C ALA A 141 -10.58 -11.27 -17.91
N ASN A 142 -10.50 -11.55 -19.20
CA ASN A 142 -11.65 -11.79 -20.08
C ASN A 142 -12.72 -10.68 -19.97
N GLY A 143 -12.32 -9.42 -20.07
CA GLY A 143 -13.23 -8.27 -19.97
C GLY A 143 -13.75 -7.97 -18.56
N THR A 144 -13.34 -8.72 -17.54
CA THR A 144 -13.79 -8.58 -16.14
C THR A 144 -12.71 -7.96 -15.28
N LEU A 145 -13.06 -6.86 -14.60
CA LEU A 145 -12.22 -6.24 -13.56
C LEU A 145 -12.59 -6.81 -12.19
N TYR A 146 -11.62 -7.28 -11.45
CA TYR A 146 -11.73 -7.68 -10.05
C TYR A 146 -11.14 -6.60 -9.15
N ILE A 147 -11.86 -6.26 -8.09
CA ILE A 147 -11.49 -5.19 -7.15
C ILE A 147 -11.47 -5.79 -5.74
N ALA A 148 -10.32 -5.72 -5.06
CA ALA A 148 -10.24 -6.06 -3.65
C ALA A 148 -10.30 -4.80 -2.80
N GLU A 149 -11.32 -4.72 -2.00
CA GLU A 149 -11.49 -3.78 -0.90
C GLU A 149 -10.91 -4.37 0.40
N LEU A 150 -11.02 -3.67 1.51
CA LEU A 150 -10.51 -4.14 2.80
C LEU A 150 -11.06 -5.52 3.18
N ALA A 151 -12.36 -5.71 3.07
CA ALA A 151 -13.07 -6.88 3.60
C ALA A 151 -13.87 -7.67 2.55
N LYS A 152 -13.71 -7.36 1.27
CA LYS A 152 -14.42 -8.08 0.19
C LYS A 152 -13.69 -7.99 -1.13
N ILE A 153 -13.97 -8.92 -2.01
CA ILE A 153 -13.55 -8.93 -3.41
C ILE A 153 -14.81 -8.90 -4.27
N SER A 154 -14.82 -7.99 -5.23
CA SER A 154 -15.93 -7.80 -6.16
C SER A 154 -15.45 -7.97 -7.60
N LYS A 155 -16.37 -8.27 -8.54
CA LYS A 155 -16.12 -8.29 -9.97
C LYS A 155 -17.01 -7.31 -10.71
N VAL A 156 -16.53 -6.84 -11.85
CA VAL A 156 -17.29 -6.02 -12.80
C VAL A 156 -17.03 -6.56 -14.20
N GLU A 157 -18.04 -7.19 -14.76
CA GLU A 157 -17.98 -7.79 -16.09
C GLU A 157 -18.13 -6.72 -17.19
N LYS A 158 -17.50 -6.94 -18.36
CA LYS A 158 -17.56 -6.06 -19.53
C LYS A 158 -17.23 -4.60 -19.20
N ILE A 159 -16.27 -4.38 -18.27
CA ILE A 159 -15.97 -3.04 -17.76
C ILE A 159 -15.50 -2.09 -18.88
N GLU A 160 -14.67 -2.57 -19.82
CA GLU A 160 -14.14 -1.74 -20.90
C GLU A 160 -15.19 -1.33 -21.95
N ASP A 161 -16.37 -1.97 -21.96
CA ASP A 161 -17.51 -1.58 -22.79
C ASP A 161 -18.38 -0.50 -22.11
N ASN A 162 -18.16 -0.25 -20.81
CA ASN A 162 -19.06 0.54 -19.98
C ASN A 162 -18.34 1.61 -19.16
N LEU A 163 -17.21 2.13 -19.63
CA LEU A 163 -16.37 3.10 -18.86
C LEU A 163 -17.10 4.41 -18.53
N ASP A 164 -18.10 4.82 -19.33
CA ASP A 164 -18.89 6.02 -19.08
C ASP A 164 -20.04 5.82 -18.09
N ASN A 165 -20.52 4.59 -17.98
CA ASN A 165 -21.58 4.21 -17.03
C ASN A 165 -21.28 2.81 -16.46
N PRO A 166 -20.25 2.69 -15.60
CA PRO A 166 -19.78 1.38 -15.16
C PRO A 166 -20.82 0.66 -14.29
N PRO A 167 -21.05 -0.64 -14.52
CA PRO A 167 -21.94 -1.46 -13.70
C PRO A 167 -21.48 -1.46 -12.23
N LYS A 168 -22.43 -1.64 -11.30
CA LYS A 168 -22.08 -1.78 -9.88
C LYS A 168 -21.24 -3.04 -9.67
N PRO A 169 -20.15 -2.96 -8.85
CA PRO A 169 -19.37 -4.13 -8.49
C PRO A 169 -20.24 -5.19 -7.79
N VAL A 170 -20.13 -6.44 -8.23
CA VAL A 170 -20.80 -7.60 -7.64
C VAL A 170 -19.84 -8.28 -6.69
N VAL A 171 -20.19 -8.39 -5.41
CA VAL A 171 -19.39 -9.09 -4.41
C VAL A 171 -19.34 -10.58 -4.74
N ILE A 172 -18.14 -11.14 -4.82
CA ILE A 172 -17.89 -12.57 -5.04
C ILE A 172 -17.30 -13.26 -3.81
N TYR A 173 -16.64 -12.51 -2.92
CA TYR A 173 -16.04 -13.06 -1.70
C TYR A 173 -15.93 -11.98 -0.61
N ASP A 174 -16.44 -12.26 0.60
CA ASP A 174 -16.49 -11.34 1.74
C ASP A 174 -16.12 -11.98 3.09
N ASP A 175 -15.62 -13.22 3.07
CA ASP A 175 -15.06 -13.87 4.27
C ASP A 175 -13.60 -13.40 4.51
N LEU A 176 -13.45 -12.09 4.81
CA LEU A 176 -12.16 -11.44 5.04
C LEU A 176 -12.17 -10.65 6.35
N PRO A 177 -11.04 -10.66 7.09
CA PRO A 177 -10.88 -9.79 8.25
C PRO A 177 -11.05 -8.31 7.89
N LYS A 178 -11.55 -7.53 8.87
CA LYS A 178 -11.86 -6.10 8.71
C LYS A 178 -10.80 -5.19 9.32
N ASP A 179 -9.67 -5.74 9.76
CA ASP A 179 -8.57 -4.98 10.33
C ASP A 179 -7.95 -4.06 9.29
N GLU A 180 -7.74 -2.78 9.65
CA GLU A 180 -7.11 -1.81 8.76
C GLU A 180 -5.60 -2.00 8.68
N ALA A 181 -4.96 -2.42 9.79
CA ALA A 181 -3.53 -2.71 9.80
C ALA A 181 -3.24 -3.90 8.87
N HIS A 182 -2.42 -3.67 7.83
CA HIS A 182 -2.09 -4.62 6.75
C HIS A 182 -3.34 -5.25 6.08
N GLY A 183 -4.49 -4.61 6.22
CA GLY A 183 -5.77 -5.14 5.73
C GLY A 183 -5.94 -5.06 4.22
N TRP A 184 -5.24 -4.17 3.52
CA TRP A 184 -5.39 -4.02 2.07
C TRP A 184 -4.84 -5.23 1.32
N LYS A 185 -5.63 -5.69 0.36
CA LYS A 185 -5.34 -6.87 -0.45
C LYS A 185 -4.60 -6.47 -1.73
N PHE A 186 -3.66 -7.29 -2.15
CA PHE A 186 -3.19 -7.31 -3.52
C PHE A 186 -3.96 -8.40 -4.28
N LEU A 187 -4.19 -8.24 -5.58
CA LEU A 187 -4.79 -9.27 -6.42
C LEU A 187 -3.89 -9.62 -7.60
N THR A 188 -3.81 -10.90 -7.90
CA THR A 188 -3.29 -11.41 -9.17
C THR A 188 -4.06 -12.66 -9.58
N ILE A 189 -4.07 -12.97 -10.87
CA ILE A 189 -4.64 -14.21 -11.41
C ILE A 189 -3.50 -15.16 -11.74
N GLY A 190 -3.57 -16.37 -11.21
CA GLY A 190 -2.57 -17.39 -11.46
C GLY A 190 -2.76 -18.14 -12.78
N PRO A 191 -1.76 -18.92 -13.22
CA PRO A 191 -1.85 -19.76 -14.41
C PRO A 191 -2.93 -20.84 -14.28
N ASP A 192 -3.37 -21.13 -13.07
CA ASP A 192 -4.51 -22.01 -12.74
C ASP A 192 -5.87 -21.33 -12.85
N ASN A 193 -5.90 -20.09 -13.36
CA ASN A 193 -7.11 -19.27 -13.50
C ASN A 193 -7.85 -19.02 -12.18
N LYS A 194 -7.12 -18.88 -11.07
CA LYS A 194 -7.64 -18.50 -9.75
C LYS A 194 -7.15 -17.12 -9.34
N LEU A 195 -7.95 -16.42 -8.52
CA LEU A 195 -7.56 -15.18 -7.87
C LEU A 195 -6.70 -15.48 -6.64
N TYR A 196 -5.52 -14.88 -6.57
CA TYR A 196 -4.61 -14.95 -5.42
C TYR A 196 -4.59 -13.59 -4.71
N PHE A 197 -4.61 -13.62 -3.38
CA PHE A 197 -4.58 -12.44 -2.54
C PHE A 197 -3.93 -12.71 -1.18
N ASN A 198 -3.50 -11.65 -0.52
CA ASN A 198 -2.94 -11.71 0.84
C ASN A 198 -4.00 -11.39 1.89
N VAL A 199 -3.83 -11.95 3.09
CA VAL A 199 -4.47 -11.50 4.32
C VAL A 199 -3.34 -11.22 5.31
N GLY A 200 -2.97 -9.95 5.49
CA GLY A 200 -1.86 -9.53 6.34
C GLY A 200 -2.11 -9.73 7.83
N ALA A 201 -1.06 -9.62 8.64
CA ALA A 201 -1.16 -9.64 10.10
C ALA A 201 -1.76 -8.33 10.62
N PRO A 202 -2.66 -8.35 11.62
CA PRO A 202 -3.36 -7.14 12.10
C PRO A 202 -2.51 -6.28 13.05
N CYS A 203 -1.20 -6.43 13.05
CA CYS A 203 -0.28 -5.88 14.04
C CYS A 203 1.11 -5.65 13.43
N ASN A 204 1.96 -4.88 14.13
CA ASN A 204 3.39 -4.87 13.81
C ASN A 204 4.01 -6.25 14.06
N ILE A 205 3.82 -6.78 15.27
CA ILE A 205 4.24 -8.12 15.67
C ILE A 205 3.20 -8.68 16.66
N CYS A 206 2.70 -9.86 16.40
CA CYS A 206 1.79 -10.60 17.28
C CYS A 206 1.65 -12.03 16.78
N MET A 207 1.09 -12.89 17.60
CA MET A 207 0.57 -14.18 17.14
C MET A 207 -0.72 -13.92 16.34
N PRO A 208 -0.71 -14.06 15.02
CA PRO A 208 -1.90 -13.79 14.22
C PRO A 208 -2.97 -14.86 14.46
N SER A 209 -4.24 -14.47 14.35
CA SER A 209 -5.33 -15.44 14.36
C SER A 209 -5.22 -16.36 13.12
N PRO A 210 -5.90 -17.52 13.13
CA PRO A 210 -5.89 -18.43 11.99
C PRO A 210 -6.39 -17.82 10.67
N ALA A 211 -7.05 -16.66 10.71
CA ALA A 211 -7.52 -15.96 9.52
C ALA A 211 -6.47 -15.05 8.88
N HIS A 212 -5.37 -14.73 9.59
CA HIS A 212 -4.36 -13.76 9.18
C HIS A 212 -3.02 -14.40 8.82
N GLY A 213 -2.11 -13.58 8.31
CA GLY A 213 -0.75 -14.00 7.98
C GLY A 213 -0.69 -15.02 6.85
N GLN A 214 -1.51 -14.85 5.81
CA GLN A 214 -1.73 -15.86 4.78
C GLN A 214 -1.69 -15.29 3.36
N LEU A 215 -1.29 -16.14 2.41
CA LEU A 215 -1.72 -16.02 1.03
C LEU A 215 -2.86 -17.00 0.79
N ARG A 216 -3.90 -16.56 0.11
CA ARG A 216 -5.08 -17.34 -0.26
C ARG A 216 -5.32 -17.29 -1.76
N ARG A 217 -6.08 -18.27 -2.27
CA ARG A 217 -6.65 -18.24 -3.60
C ARG A 217 -8.11 -18.66 -3.59
N ILE A 218 -8.86 -18.18 -4.57
CA ILE A 218 -10.27 -18.53 -4.82
C ILE A 218 -10.48 -18.70 -6.32
N ASN A 219 -11.54 -19.36 -6.72
CA ASN A 219 -12.02 -19.34 -8.10
C ASN A 219 -12.45 -17.91 -8.51
N LEU A 220 -12.52 -17.64 -9.82
CA LEU A 220 -12.95 -16.33 -10.34
C LEU A 220 -14.40 -15.96 -9.99
N ASP A 221 -15.21 -16.93 -9.57
CA ASP A 221 -16.56 -16.72 -9.04
C ASP A 221 -16.63 -16.53 -7.52
N GLY A 222 -15.49 -16.60 -6.83
CA GLY A 222 -15.37 -16.48 -5.38
C GLY A 222 -15.45 -17.80 -4.61
N SER A 223 -15.75 -18.91 -5.27
CA SER A 223 -15.86 -20.23 -4.65
C SER A 223 -14.49 -20.85 -4.32
N ASN A 224 -14.50 -21.93 -3.53
CA ASN A 224 -13.35 -22.76 -3.19
C ASN A 224 -12.14 -21.99 -2.62
N PRO A 225 -12.27 -21.30 -1.47
CA PRO A 225 -11.16 -20.62 -0.82
C PRO A 225 -10.13 -21.63 -0.31
N GLU A 226 -8.86 -21.37 -0.62
CA GLU A 226 -7.73 -22.20 -0.20
C GLU A 226 -6.62 -21.32 0.38
N VAL A 227 -5.95 -21.77 1.44
CA VAL A 227 -4.73 -21.15 1.96
C VAL A 227 -3.54 -21.79 1.24
N VAL A 228 -2.73 -20.96 0.56
CA VAL A 228 -1.59 -21.43 -0.23
C VAL A 228 -0.24 -21.19 0.47
N ALA A 229 -0.19 -20.24 1.41
CA ALA A 229 0.98 -19.99 2.25
C ALA A 229 0.57 -19.40 3.60
N ARG A 230 1.45 -19.56 4.61
CA ARG A 230 1.31 -19.01 5.96
C ARG A 230 2.58 -18.30 6.41
N GLY A 231 2.51 -17.66 7.57
CA GLY A 231 3.68 -17.02 8.17
C GLY A 231 4.16 -15.80 7.37
N VAL A 232 3.25 -15.07 6.73
CA VAL A 232 3.54 -13.81 6.03
C VAL A 232 2.97 -12.64 6.84
N ARG A 233 3.76 -11.55 6.97
CA ARG A 233 3.28 -10.36 7.68
C ARG A 233 2.43 -9.46 6.78
N GLN A 234 2.99 -8.97 5.69
CA GLN A 234 2.28 -8.13 4.73
C GLN A 234 2.87 -8.28 3.34
N VAL A 235 2.03 -8.67 2.40
CA VAL A 235 2.36 -8.84 0.98
C VAL A 235 1.59 -7.82 0.16
N VAL A 236 2.29 -7.07 -0.71
CA VAL A 236 1.67 -6.03 -1.56
C VAL A 236 2.08 -6.16 -3.03
N GLY A 237 2.85 -7.17 -3.37
CA GLY A 237 3.23 -7.47 -4.75
C GLY A 237 3.34 -8.96 -4.98
N MET A 238 2.71 -9.46 -6.02
CA MET A 238 2.76 -10.86 -6.44
C MET A 238 2.76 -10.95 -7.95
N ASP A 239 3.60 -11.84 -8.50
CA ASP A 239 3.58 -12.14 -9.92
C ASP A 239 4.16 -13.54 -10.19
N TRP A 240 3.92 -14.04 -11.37
CA TRP A 240 4.23 -15.40 -11.78
C TRP A 240 5.46 -15.43 -12.68
N HIS A 241 6.42 -16.31 -12.33
CA HIS A 241 7.56 -16.54 -13.20
C HIS A 241 7.08 -17.08 -14.56
N PRO A 242 7.36 -16.38 -15.67
CA PRO A 242 6.71 -16.67 -16.96
C PRO A 242 7.08 -18.04 -17.57
N VAL A 243 8.19 -18.62 -17.13
CA VAL A 243 8.67 -19.93 -17.61
C VAL A 243 8.43 -21.03 -16.58
N LEU A 244 8.75 -20.77 -15.29
CA LEU A 244 8.66 -21.78 -14.24
C LEU A 244 7.24 -21.92 -13.65
N GLY A 245 6.34 -20.95 -13.91
CA GLY A 245 4.96 -20.95 -13.38
C GLY A 245 4.87 -20.84 -11.87
N GLN A 246 5.94 -20.41 -11.20
CA GLN A 246 6.00 -20.26 -9.75
C GLN A 246 5.61 -18.84 -9.32
N LEU A 247 4.88 -18.73 -8.23
CA LEU A 247 4.51 -17.43 -7.64
C LEU A 247 5.69 -16.86 -6.87
N TYR A 248 6.06 -15.61 -7.17
CA TYR A 248 6.95 -14.79 -6.37
C TYR A 248 6.16 -13.64 -5.73
N PHE A 249 6.59 -13.21 -4.55
CA PHE A 249 5.91 -12.12 -3.85
C PHE A 249 6.86 -11.34 -2.94
N THR A 250 6.59 -10.04 -2.81
CA THR A 250 7.28 -9.16 -1.87
C THR A 250 6.63 -9.25 -0.49
N GLU A 251 7.42 -9.13 0.56
CA GLU A 251 6.92 -9.11 1.94
C GLU A 251 7.61 -8.03 2.77
N ASN A 252 6.78 -7.25 3.47
CA ASN A 252 7.24 -6.24 4.41
C ASN A 252 7.40 -6.86 5.80
N SER A 253 8.62 -6.81 6.34
CA SER A 253 8.99 -7.33 7.65
C SER A 253 8.50 -6.43 8.79
N ARG A 254 8.65 -6.89 10.05
CA ARG A 254 8.25 -6.10 11.22
C ARG A 254 9.04 -4.80 11.35
N ASP A 255 8.42 -3.81 11.98
CA ASP A 255 9.07 -2.55 12.34
C ASP A 255 9.75 -2.66 13.72
N TRP A 256 10.64 -1.72 14.02
CA TRP A 256 11.17 -1.43 15.35
C TRP A 256 12.06 -2.53 15.98
N LEU A 257 12.65 -3.43 15.21
CA LEU A 257 13.70 -4.30 15.73
C LEU A 257 15.04 -3.54 15.79
N SER A 258 15.44 -2.91 14.70
CA SER A 258 16.47 -1.85 14.62
C SER A 258 16.28 -1.07 13.31
N GLU A 259 17.16 -0.08 13.02
CA GLU A 259 17.16 0.64 11.74
C GLU A 259 17.59 -0.23 10.56
N ASP A 260 18.44 -1.23 10.77
CA ASP A 260 19.06 -2.03 9.71
C ASP A 260 18.53 -3.46 9.64
N ILE A 261 17.69 -3.87 10.59
CA ILE A 261 17.06 -5.20 10.62
C ILE A 261 15.63 -5.12 11.14
N PRO A 262 14.75 -6.05 10.69
CA PRO A 262 15.00 -7.02 9.63
C PRO A 262 14.89 -6.39 8.24
N GLU A 263 15.57 -6.99 7.28
CA GLU A 263 15.37 -6.66 5.88
C GLU A 263 14.02 -7.20 5.39
N ASP A 264 13.45 -6.51 4.42
CA ASP A 264 12.28 -6.97 3.68
C ASP A 264 12.65 -8.05 2.67
N LYS A 265 11.66 -8.82 2.20
CA LYS A 265 11.92 -10.08 1.52
C LYS A 265 11.28 -10.12 0.12
N LEU A 266 11.95 -10.83 -0.79
CA LEU A 266 11.35 -11.44 -1.96
C LEU A 266 11.25 -12.95 -1.70
N ASN A 267 10.04 -13.46 -1.71
CA ASN A 267 9.73 -14.86 -1.45
C ASN A 267 9.29 -15.58 -2.73
N ARG A 268 9.36 -16.90 -2.72
CA ARG A 268 8.84 -17.76 -3.78
C ARG A 268 8.01 -18.88 -3.16
N LEU A 269 6.79 -19.07 -3.65
CA LEU A 269 5.95 -20.19 -3.27
C LEU A 269 6.45 -21.46 -3.96
N THR A 270 6.89 -22.43 -3.18
CA THR A 270 7.46 -23.71 -3.68
C THR A 270 6.54 -24.88 -3.44
N GLN A 271 5.83 -24.89 -2.31
CA GLN A 271 4.91 -25.95 -1.89
C GLN A 271 3.58 -25.35 -1.45
N PRO A 272 2.63 -25.08 -2.40
CA PRO A 272 1.33 -24.52 -2.06
C PRO A 272 0.62 -25.29 -0.94
N GLY A 273 0.12 -24.60 0.07
CA GLY A 273 -0.53 -25.15 1.26
C GLY A 273 0.41 -25.62 2.37
N LYS A 274 1.73 -25.73 2.11
CA LYS A 274 2.73 -26.16 3.09
C LYS A 274 3.71 -25.08 3.49
N ASP A 275 4.08 -24.17 2.56
CA ASP A 275 5.05 -23.12 2.81
C ASP A 275 4.63 -22.22 3.97
N ASN A 276 5.58 -21.97 4.89
CA ASN A 276 5.47 -21.05 6.00
C ASN A 276 6.70 -20.13 6.03
N PHE A 277 6.49 -18.83 5.86
CA PHE A 277 7.56 -17.83 5.70
C PHE A 277 8.03 -17.19 7.02
N GLY A 278 7.65 -17.78 8.16
CA GLY A 278 8.27 -17.57 9.46
C GLY A 278 7.60 -16.56 10.38
N PHE A 279 6.78 -15.62 9.89
CA PHE A 279 6.11 -14.66 10.77
C PHE A 279 5.13 -15.36 11.74
N PRO A 280 5.13 -15.06 13.05
CA PRO A 280 5.91 -14.04 13.76
C PRO A 280 7.26 -14.51 14.32
N TYR A 281 7.65 -15.75 14.12
CA TYR A 281 8.76 -16.43 14.82
C TYR A 281 10.14 -16.07 14.29
N CYS A 282 10.26 -15.88 12.98
CA CYS A 282 11.52 -15.66 12.28
C CYS A 282 11.39 -14.57 11.20
N HIS A 283 12.38 -13.70 11.14
CA HIS A 283 12.47 -12.61 10.17
C HIS A 283 13.64 -12.82 9.22
N GLN A 284 13.53 -12.34 7.99
CA GLN A 284 14.50 -12.41 6.88
C GLN A 284 15.17 -13.78 6.69
N GLY A 285 14.60 -14.85 7.24
CA GLY A 285 15.07 -16.22 7.11
C GLY A 285 16.10 -16.68 8.16
N ASN A 286 16.66 -15.76 8.96
CA ASN A 286 17.74 -16.09 9.89
C ASN A 286 17.74 -15.32 11.22
N ILE A 287 16.75 -14.47 11.48
CA ILE A 287 16.64 -13.71 12.72
C ILE A 287 15.44 -14.19 13.51
N PRO A 288 15.62 -14.95 14.60
CA PRO A 288 14.54 -15.28 15.51
C PRO A 288 13.93 -14.01 16.12
N ASP A 289 12.61 -13.95 16.22
CA ASP A 289 11.93 -12.86 16.89
C ASP A 289 12.24 -12.85 18.38
N GLN A 290 12.47 -11.68 18.97
CA GLN A 290 12.85 -11.55 20.38
C GLN A 290 11.72 -11.95 21.34
N GLU A 291 10.46 -11.83 20.91
CA GLU A 291 9.28 -12.12 21.72
C GLU A 291 8.67 -13.49 21.39
N PHE A 292 8.57 -13.82 20.08
CA PHE A 292 7.88 -15.01 19.61
C PHE A 292 8.80 -16.14 19.16
N GLY A 293 10.11 -15.89 18.96
CA GLY A 293 11.06 -16.85 18.40
C GLY A 293 11.61 -17.88 19.40
N TRP A 294 11.24 -17.79 20.67
CA TRP A 294 11.73 -18.72 21.70
C TRP A 294 11.37 -20.18 21.39
N GLY A 295 12.39 -21.05 21.44
CA GLY A 295 12.23 -22.47 21.17
C GLY A 295 11.97 -22.83 19.71
N ARG A 296 12.17 -21.90 18.78
CA ARG A 296 12.02 -22.11 17.34
C ARG A 296 13.35 -21.88 16.62
N SER A 297 13.61 -22.65 15.57
CA SER A 297 14.70 -22.39 14.62
C SER A 297 14.16 -21.76 13.35
N CYS A 298 14.90 -20.82 12.77
CA CYS A 298 14.54 -20.26 11.47
C CYS A 298 14.57 -21.31 10.33
N ASP A 299 15.31 -22.40 10.50
CA ASP A 299 15.36 -23.52 9.54
C ASP A 299 14.03 -24.29 9.42
N GLU A 300 13.08 -24.07 10.35
CA GLU A 300 11.73 -24.64 10.26
C GLU A 300 10.86 -23.97 9.18
N PHE A 301 11.30 -22.83 8.65
CA PHE A 301 10.51 -21.98 7.78
C PHE A 301 11.08 -21.90 6.36
N THR A 302 10.21 -21.55 5.41
CA THR A 302 10.62 -21.34 4.02
C THR A 302 11.46 -20.06 3.92
N ASN A 303 12.70 -20.20 3.45
CA ASN A 303 13.61 -19.08 3.29
C ASN A 303 13.19 -18.16 2.13
N PRO A 304 13.43 -16.83 2.24
CA PRO A 304 13.29 -15.92 1.10
C PRO A 304 14.28 -16.28 -0.02
N VAL A 305 13.96 -15.92 -1.25
CA VAL A 305 14.90 -16.08 -2.38
C VAL A 305 15.97 -14.98 -2.37
N THR A 306 15.65 -13.80 -1.86
CA THR A 306 16.60 -12.72 -1.58
C THR A 306 16.01 -11.69 -0.61
N LEU A 307 16.88 -10.86 -0.06
CA LEU A 307 16.53 -9.71 0.75
C LEU A 307 16.51 -8.44 -0.10
N LEU A 308 15.64 -7.51 0.24
CA LEU A 308 15.39 -6.27 -0.51
C LEU A 308 15.79 -5.01 0.25
N GLY A 309 16.57 -5.19 1.31
CA GLY A 309 17.07 -4.14 2.18
C GLY A 309 16.15 -3.79 3.35
N PRO A 310 16.71 -3.12 4.38
CA PRO A 310 16.02 -2.89 5.64
C PRO A 310 14.87 -1.88 5.48
N HIS A 311 13.67 -2.29 5.88
CA HIS A 311 12.48 -1.45 5.88
C HIS A 311 12.21 -0.74 4.54
N SER A 312 12.63 -1.35 3.44
CA SER A 312 12.50 -0.79 2.09
C SER A 312 11.05 -0.69 1.63
N ALA A 313 10.13 -1.37 2.33
CA ALA A 313 8.72 -1.49 2.01
C ALA A 313 8.49 -1.88 0.54
N PRO A 314 8.98 -3.07 0.08
CA PRO A 314 8.77 -3.51 -1.27
C PRO A 314 7.28 -3.78 -1.48
N LEU A 315 6.68 -3.11 -2.44
CA LEU A 315 5.27 -3.22 -2.78
C LEU A 315 5.09 -4.00 -4.08
N GLY A 316 4.63 -3.34 -5.15
CA GLY A 316 4.42 -3.97 -6.44
C GLY A 316 5.68 -4.59 -7.03
N MET A 317 5.52 -5.73 -7.64
CA MET A 317 6.57 -6.40 -8.41
C MET A 317 6.01 -6.95 -9.71
N ARG A 318 6.83 -7.02 -10.76
CA ARG A 318 6.45 -7.63 -12.04
C ARG A 318 7.63 -8.36 -12.66
N PHE A 319 7.38 -9.52 -13.21
CA PHE A 319 8.26 -10.11 -14.18
C PHE A 319 8.19 -9.31 -15.50
N TYR A 320 9.33 -8.97 -16.06
CA TYR A 320 9.35 -8.30 -17.34
C TYR A 320 9.16 -9.31 -18.47
N THR A 321 7.99 -9.27 -19.08
CA THR A 321 7.60 -10.16 -20.19
C THR A 321 7.54 -9.43 -21.54
N GLY A 322 7.84 -8.11 -21.54
CA GLY A 322 7.84 -7.28 -22.74
C GLY A 322 9.05 -7.53 -23.65
N ASN A 323 9.02 -6.91 -24.82
CA ASN A 323 10.10 -7.00 -25.83
C ASN A 323 10.79 -5.64 -26.08
N MET A 324 10.41 -4.57 -25.36
CA MET A 324 10.97 -3.25 -25.57
C MET A 324 12.33 -3.08 -24.87
N PHE A 325 12.47 -3.61 -23.64
CA PHE A 325 13.73 -3.51 -22.89
C PHE A 325 14.77 -4.49 -23.44
N PRO A 326 16.07 -4.23 -23.23
CA PRO A 326 17.14 -5.16 -23.56
C PRO A 326 16.92 -6.57 -23.04
N SER A 327 17.49 -7.55 -23.72
CA SER A 327 17.26 -8.98 -23.47
C SER A 327 17.67 -9.42 -22.06
N GLU A 328 18.64 -8.75 -21.42
CA GLU A 328 19.06 -9.03 -20.05
C GLU A 328 17.96 -8.77 -19.00
N TYR A 329 16.95 -7.97 -19.34
CA TYR A 329 15.79 -7.73 -18.46
C TYR A 329 14.66 -8.76 -18.66
N ARG A 330 14.74 -9.61 -19.68
CA ARG A 330 13.69 -10.60 -19.92
C ARG A 330 13.60 -11.58 -18.77
N ASN A 331 12.38 -11.76 -18.24
CA ASN A 331 12.09 -12.59 -17.07
C ASN A 331 12.78 -12.12 -15.77
N ALA A 332 13.42 -10.96 -15.74
CA ALA A 332 13.85 -10.34 -14.49
C ALA A 332 12.63 -9.78 -13.72
N ILE A 333 12.77 -9.66 -12.42
CA ILE A 333 11.73 -9.10 -11.55
C ILE A 333 12.06 -7.64 -11.29
N PHE A 334 11.15 -6.74 -11.63
CA PHE A 334 11.21 -5.35 -11.18
C PHE A 334 10.40 -5.20 -9.91
N VAL A 335 10.96 -4.53 -8.90
CA VAL A 335 10.35 -4.34 -7.59
C VAL A 335 10.31 -2.86 -7.24
N ALA A 336 9.12 -2.37 -6.94
CA ALA A 336 8.92 -1.03 -6.40
C ALA A 336 9.18 -1.05 -4.89
N ARG A 337 10.31 -0.48 -4.43
CA ARG A 337 10.59 -0.26 -3.02
C ARG A 337 10.02 1.10 -2.63
N HIS A 338 8.89 1.10 -1.95
CA HIS A 338 8.14 2.30 -1.57
C HIS A 338 8.90 3.22 -0.62
N GLY A 339 9.79 2.64 0.16
CA GLY A 339 10.72 3.33 1.03
C GLY A 339 10.33 3.36 2.50
N SER A 340 11.37 3.42 3.33
CA SER A 340 11.28 3.36 4.79
C SER A 340 10.60 4.60 5.38
N TRP A 341 9.83 4.42 6.43
CA TRP A 341 9.29 5.50 7.25
C TRP A 341 9.86 5.47 8.68
N ASN A 342 10.30 4.30 9.15
CA ASN A 342 10.80 4.01 10.49
C ASN A 342 12.35 4.04 10.60
N ARG A 343 13.04 4.64 9.61
CA ARG A 343 14.50 4.87 9.61
C ARG A 343 14.82 6.35 9.67
N SER A 344 15.85 6.71 10.40
CA SER A 344 16.39 8.08 10.43
C SER A 344 16.98 8.47 9.08
N LYS A 345 17.77 7.57 8.45
CA LYS A 345 18.22 7.70 7.07
C LYS A 345 17.30 6.90 6.16
N LYS A 346 16.56 7.60 5.30
CA LYS A 346 15.61 6.97 4.37
C LYS A 346 16.30 5.98 3.44
N PHE A 347 15.61 4.87 3.16
CA PHE A 347 16.07 3.79 2.31
C PHE A 347 14.94 3.30 1.40
N GLY A 348 15.26 2.78 0.21
CA GLY A 348 14.25 2.51 -0.82
C GLY A 348 13.81 3.81 -1.51
N GLY A 349 12.55 3.93 -1.91
CA GLY A 349 12.10 5.02 -2.78
C GLY A 349 12.77 4.89 -4.16
N ASP A 350 12.74 3.70 -4.72
CA ASP A 350 13.38 3.36 -5.99
C ASP A 350 12.74 2.12 -6.62
N ILE A 351 13.16 1.79 -7.82
CA ILE A 351 12.87 0.52 -8.46
C ILE A 351 14.20 -0.25 -8.54
N VAL A 352 14.17 -1.49 -8.08
CA VAL A 352 15.29 -2.43 -8.29
C VAL A 352 14.89 -3.50 -9.28
N VAL A 353 15.91 -4.07 -9.95
CA VAL A 353 15.76 -5.25 -10.81
C VAL A 353 16.46 -6.43 -10.16
N VAL A 354 15.73 -7.53 -10.03
CA VAL A 354 16.25 -8.81 -9.54
C VAL A 354 16.41 -9.72 -10.75
N SER A 355 17.65 -9.96 -11.13
CA SER A 355 18.01 -10.89 -12.20
C SER A 355 18.03 -12.31 -11.66
N LEU A 356 17.49 -13.25 -12.43
CA LEU A 356 17.40 -14.65 -12.04
C LEU A 356 18.26 -15.53 -12.96
N ASN A 357 18.73 -16.63 -12.42
CA ASN A 357 19.20 -17.78 -13.17
C ASN A 357 18.03 -18.58 -13.73
N GLU A 358 18.26 -19.48 -14.69
CA GLU A 358 17.23 -20.30 -15.31
C GLU A 358 16.41 -21.15 -14.32
N ASN A 359 17.03 -21.54 -13.21
CA ASN A 359 16.36 -22.30 -12.13
C ASN A 359 15.56 -21.43 -11.14
N GLY A 360 15.48 -20.12 -11.38
CA GLY A 360 14.76 -19.16 -10.53
C GLY A 360 15.52 -18.73 -9.27
N THR A 361 16.81 -19.09 -9.13
CA THR A 361 17.67 -18.51 -8.08
C THR A 361 18.11 -17.11 -8.47
N VAL A 362 18.35 -16.26 -7.47
CA VAL A 362 18.78 -14.87 -7.71
C VAL A 362 20.23 -14.82 -8.18
N LYS A 363 20.46 -14.08 -9.26
CA LYS A 363 21.79 -13.75 -9.79
C LYS A 363 22.31 -12.42 -9.24
N SER A 364 21.46 -11.39 -9.24
CA SER A 364 21.80 -10.06 -8.70
C SER A 364 20.53 -9.29 -8.32
N VAL A 365 20.72 -8.25 -7.49
CA VAL A 365 19.73 -7.23 -7.17
C VAL A 365 20.38 -5.88 -7.43
N ASP A 366 19.93 -5.17 -8.45
CA ASP A 366 20.56 -3.95 -8.94
C ASP A 366 19.58 -2.77 -8.94
N PRO A 367 20.03 -1.53 -8.69
CA PRO A 367 19.21 -0.34 -8.89
C PRO A 367 18.78 -0.20 -10.36
N PHE A 368 17.52 0.15 -10.60
CA PHE A 368 17.01 0.41 -11.93
C PHE A 368 16.52 1.86 -12.10
N ILE A 369 15.61 2.33 -11.25
CA ILE A 369 15.22 3.75 -11.23
C ILE A 369 15.42 4.28 -9.83
N THR A 370 16.16 5.38 -9.73
CA THR A 370 16.45 6.10 -8.49
C THR A 370 16.00 7.56 -8.60
N GLY A 371 16.13 8.32 -7.50
CA GLY A 371 15.84 9.76 -7.50
C GLY A 371 14.54 10.16 -6.83
N PHE A 372 13.81 9.23 -6.21
CA PHE A 372 12.63 9.54 -5.42
C PHE A 372 12.93 10.07 -4.00
N ILE A 373 14.22 10.11 -3.61
CA ILE A 373 14.69 10.70 -2.35
C ILE A 373 15.61 11.88 -2.66
N GLU A 374 15.35 13.02 -2.02
CA GLU A 374 16.18 14.21 -2.07
C GLU A 374 16.36 14.76 -0.65
N ASN A 375 17.61 15.00 -0.23
CA ASN A 375 17.91 15.54 1.11
C ASN A 375 17.21 14.76 2.25
N ASN A 376 17.26 13.42 2.17
CA ASN A 376 16.62 12.50 3.12
C ASN A 376 15.08 12.62 3.22
N ASN A 377 14.43 13.21 2.20
CA ASN A 377 12.96 13.29 2.09
C ASN A 377 12.48 12.63 0.80
N TYR A 378 11.32 12.00 0.85
CA TYR A 378 10.69 11.50 -0.36
C TYR A 378 10.09 12.64 -1.17
N ILE A 379 10.42 12.67 -2.45
CA ILE A 379 9.82 13.54 -3.46
C ILE A 379 8.88 12.76 -4.39
N GLY A 380 8.77 11.46 -4.18
CA GLY A 380 7.86 10.52 -4.81
C GLY A 380 8.01 9.15 -4.13
N ARG A 381 7.03 8.27 -4.27
CA ARG A 381 7.05 6.94 -3.67
C ARG A 381 6.44 5.91 -4.64
N PRO A 382 7.27 5.08 -5.29
CA PRO A 382 6.77 4.08 -6.24
C PRO A 382 5.97 2.99 -5.51
N ALA A 383 4.80 2.62 -6.06
CA ALA A 383 3.88 1.71 -5.39
C ALA A 383 3.60 0.42 -6.17
N ASP A 384 3.29 0.47 -7.47
CA ASP A 384 3.09 -0.71 -8.30
C ASP A 384 3.73 -0.51 -9.68
N LEU A 385 3.90 -1.61 -10.39
CA LEU A 385 4.48 -1.70 -11.72
C LEU A 385 3.50 -2.41 -12.66
N LEU A 386 3.54 -2.07 -13.95
CA LEU A 386 2.74 -2.73 -14.98
C LEU A 386 3.52 -2.77 -16.29
N VAL A 387 3.77 -3.93 -16.82
CA VAL A 387 4.30 -4.08 -18.19
C VAL A 387 3.13 -3.98 -19.16
N LEU A 388 3.18 -2.99 -20.06
CA LEU A 388 2.17 -2.77 -21.07
C LEU A 388 2.36 -3.71 -22.27
N LYS A 389 1.32 -3.85 -23.09
CA LYS A 389 1.34 -4.70 -24.29
C LYS A 389 2.43 -4.30 -25.31
N ASP A 390 2.84 -3.03 -25.32
CA ASP A 390 3.92 -2.53 -26.18
C ASP A 390 5.32 -2.78 -25.61
N GLY A 391 5.41 -3.39 -24.43
CA GLY A 391 6.66 -3.69 -23.72
C GLY A 391 7.19 -2.55 -22.86
N SER A 392 6.57 -1.36 -22.87
CA SER A 392 6.91 -0.31 -21.91
C SER A 392 6.42 -0.66 -20.50
N MET A 393 6.95 0.01 -19.47
CA MET A 393 6.56 -0.23 -18.10
C MET A 393 5.94 1.04 -17.49
N LEU A 394 4.81 0.90 -16.80
CA LEU A 394 4.25 1.94 -15.95
C LEU A 394 4.69 1.74 -14.50
N ILE A 395 4.87 2.86 -13.80
CA ILE A 395 5.14 2.95 -12.36
C ILE A 395 4.09 3.86 -11.76
N SER A 396 3.35 3.40 -10.73
CA SER A 396 2.51 4.30 -9.94
C SER A 396 3.32 4.94 -8.82
N ASP A 397 3.07 6.24 -8.60
CA ASP A 397 3.60 7.04 -7.51
C ASP A 397 2.42 7.52 -6.66
N ASP A 398 2.20 6.87 -5.52
CA ASP A 398 1.07 7.16 -4.66
C ASP A 398 1.23 8.45 -3.84
N TYR A 399 2.47 8.93 -3.71
CA TYR A 399 2.78 10.19 -3.05
C TYR A 399 2.37 11.40 -3.91
N ASN A 400 2.69 11.35 -5.22
CA ASN A 400 2.37 12.43 -6.16
C ASN A 400 1.04 12.24 -6.89
N GLY A 401 0.45 11.05 -6.85
CA GLY A 401 -0.77 10.75 -7.62
C GLY A 401 -0.51 10.75 -9.13
N ALA A 402 0.58 10.15 -9.55
CA ALA A 402 1.03 10.11 -10.94
C ALA A 402 1.40 8.70 -11.40
N LEU A 403 1.36 8.47 -12.70
CA LEU A 403 1.97 7.34 -13.36
C LEU A 403 3.11 7.80 -14.25
N TYR A 404 4.26 7.14 -14.15
CA TYR A 404 5.39 7.31 -15.04
C TYR A 404 5.45 6.15 -16.02
N ARG A 405 5.79 6.43 -17.28
CA ARG A 405 6.07 5.42 -18.31
C ARG A 405 7.55 5.35 -18.58
N VAL A 406 8.08 4.14 -18.57
CA VAL A 406 9.47 3.81 -18.88
C VAL A 406 9.52 3.15 -20.23
N THR A 407 10.30 3.72 -21.15
CA THR A 407 10.56 3.19 -22.48
C THR A 407 12.06 3.01 -22.70
N TYR A 408 12.45 2.20 -23.67
CA TYR A 408 13.84 2.01 -24.06
C TYR A 408 14.04 2.31 -25.54
N ASP A 409 15.10 3.05 -25.85
CA ASP A 409 15.53 3.36 -27.21
C ASP A 409 17.00 3.02 -27.39
N SER A 410 17.28 1.93 -28.10
CA SER A 410 18.64 1.46 -28.40
C SER A 410 19.48 2.46 -29.19
N THR A 411 18.86 3.36 -29.95
CA THR A 411 19.58 4.34 -30.78
C THR A 411 20.31 5.38 -29.94
N THR A 412 19.91 5.58 -28.69
CA THR A 412 20.50 6.53 -27.75
C THR A 412 21.71 5.94 -27.00
N VAL A 413 21.98 4.64 -27.12
CA VAL A 413 23.07 3.95 -26.40
C VAL A 413 24.39 4.02 -27.17
N GLY A 414 24.36 4.17 -28.47
CA GLY A 414 25.52 4.17 -29.36
C GLY A 414 26.21 5.54 -29.59
N ARG A 415 25.77 6.61 -28.90
CA ARG A 415 26.36 7.93 -28.99
C ARG A 415 27.16 8.34 -27.78
#